data_1b3d9a704c53d757203dcc02c4ed49b6
#
_entry.id   1b3d9a704c53d757203dcc02c4ed49b6
#
_cell.length_a   1.000
_cell.length_b   1.000
_cell.length_c   1.000
_cell.angle_alpha   90.00
_cell.angle_beta   90.00
_cell.angle_gamma   90.00
#
_symmetry.space_group_name_H-M   'P 1'
#
loop_
_entity.id
_entity.type
_entity.pdbx_description
1 polymer ?
#
loop_
_entity_poly.entity_id
_entity_poly.type
_entity_poly.pdbx_seq_one_letter_code
_entity_poly.pdbx_strand_id
1 'polypeptide(L)'
;MQDILDQLETKREQARLGGGQKRIDAQHKKGKLTARERIELLLDDGTFEEWDMFVEHRCTDFGMENSKIPGDGVVTGYGMINGRLVFVFSQDFTVFGGALSETHADKICKIMDQAMKVGAPVIGLNDSGGARIQEGVASLGGYADVFQKNVLASGVIPQISMIMGPSAGGAVYSPAMTDFIFMVKDSSYMFVTGPEVVKTVTHEEVTAEELGGAITHTTRSGVADMAFDNDVEALMMLRRLYNYLPLNNREKAPVRYTSDPVDRADKSLDTLVPDNANKPYDMKELILKTVDDGDFFELQPDYARNIITGFARMDGQTVGIVANQPLVLAGCLDIKSSIKAARFVRFCDAFNIPVVTFVDVPGFMPGTSQEYGGIIKHGAKLLYAYAEATVPKITVITRKAYGGAYDVMASKHLRGDVNLAWPHAEIAVMGAKGAVEIIFREDKNDPAKLAAREAEYKARFANPFVAGARGFIDDVIQPHETRKRICRSLQMLKNKQLENPWRKHGNIPL
;
A
#
# COMPACT_ATOMS: atom_id res chain seq x y z
N MET A 1 51.40 -11.43 -3.24
CA MET A 1 50.10 -11.23 -2.54
C MET A 1 49.66 -9.77 -2.57
N GLN A 2 50.52 -8.83 -2.19
CA GLN A 2 50.14 -7.39 -2.20
C GLN A 2 49.66 -6.92 -3.57
N ASP A 3 50.40 -7.21 -4.66
CA ASP A 3 50.02 -6.84 -6.03
C ASP A 3 48.64 -7.40 -6.43
N ILE A 4 48.25 -8.57 -5.91
CA ILE A 4 46.91 -9.15 -6.19
C ILE A 4 45.84 -8.42 -5.39
N LEU A 5 46.10 -7.99 -4.17
CA LEU A 5 45.19 -7.20 -3.36
C LEU A 5 44.99 -5.81 -3.98
N ASP A 6 46.08 -5.19 -4.46
CA ASP A 6 46.02 -3.89 -5.14
C ASP A 6 45.22 -3.98 -6.45
N GLN A 7 45.37 -5.05 -7.20
CA GLN A 7 44.53 -5.33 -8.38
C GLN A 7 43.05 -5.50 -8.02
N LEU A 8 42.75 -6.19 -6.91
CA LEU A 8 41.37 -6.35 -6.43
C LEU A 8 40.74 -4.99 -6.12
N GLU A 9 41.44 -4.14 -5.36
CA GLU A 9 40.93 -2.81 -5.02
C GLU A 9 40.77 -1.92 -6.25
N THR A 10 41.69 -1.95 -7.21
CA THR A 10 41.55 -1.24 -8.48
C THR A 10 40.29 -1.66 -9.24
N LYS A 11 40.01 -2.97 -9.30
CA LYS A 11 38.79 -3.48 -9.95
C LYS A 11 37.52 -3.07 -9.18
N ARG A 12 37.56 -3.07 -7.86
CA ARG A 12 36.44 -2.60 -7.03
C ARG A 12 36.16 -1.11 -7.23
N GLU A 13 37.21 -0.29 -7.30
CA GLU A 13 37.08 1.15 -7.57
C GLU A 13 36.45 1.39 -8.95
N GLN A 14 36.90 0.66 -9.97
CA GLN A 14 36.31 0.73 -11.31
C GLN A 14 34.81 0.35 -11.29
N ALA A 15 34.44 -0.71 -10.58
CA ALA A 15 33.05 -1.12 -10.45
C ALA A 15 32.20 -0.07 -9.68
N ARG A 16 32.75 0.53 -8.64
CA ARG A 16 32.08 1.62 -7.88
C ARG A 16 31.88 2.89 -8.70
N LEU A 17 32.77 3.16 -9.64
CA LEU A 17 32.70 4.33 -10.50
C LEU A 17 31.55 4.25 -11.54
N GLY A 18 31.05 3.05 -11.80
CA GLY A 18 29.94 2.81 -12.75
C GLY A 18 30.18 3.45 -14.11
N GLY A 19 29.31 4.35 -14.53
CA GLY A 19 29.42 5.08 -15.81
C GLY A 19 30.46 6.20 -15.85
N GLY A 20 31.20 6.42 -14.75
CA GLY A 20 32.28 7.40 -14.64
C GLY A 20 31.83 8.73 -14.01
N GLN A 21 32.83 9.46 -13.47
CA GLN A 21 32.62 10.66 -12.67
C GLN A 21 31.74 11.71 -13.36
N LYS A 22 31.94 11.94 -14.66
CA LYS A 22 31.14 12.90 -15.43
C LYS A 22 29.63 12.61 -15.39
N ARG A 23 29.24 11.31 -15.42
CA ARG A 23 27.85 10.89 -15.36
C ARG A 23 27.31 10.95 -13.93
N ILE A 24 28.15 10.67 -12.94
CA ILE A 24 27.82 10.86 -11.51
C ILE A 24 27.53 12.35 -11.25
N ASP A 25 28.40 13.25 -11.68
CA ASP A 25 28.21 14.69 -11.53
C ASP A 25 26.91 15.17 -12.21
N ALA A 26 26.56 14.58 -13.36
CA ALA A 26 25.31 14.89 -14.04
C ALA A 26 24.06 14.40 -13.28
N GLN A 27 24.13 13.30 -12.53
CA GLN A 27 23.07 12.87 -11.61
C GLN A 27 22.92 13.85 -10.44
N HIS A 28 24.02 14.19 -9.78
CA HIS A 28 24.02 15.16 -8.68
C HIS A 28 23.49 16.53 -9.09
N LYS A 29 23.86 17.01 -10.29
CA LYS A 29 23.34 18.27 -10.84
C LYS A 29 21.82 18.28 -11.01
N LYS A 30 21.21 17.12 -11.18
CA LYS A 30 19.74 16.94 -11.25
C LYS A 30 19.10 16.76 -9.88
N GLY A 31 19.86 16.86 -8.79
CA GLY A 31 19.38 16.61 -7.42
C GLY A 31 19.15 15.13 -7.11
N LYS A 32 19.68 14.21 -7.91
CA LYS A 32 19.53 12.75 -7.74
C LYS A 32 20.79 12.15 -7.12
N LEU A 33 20.61 11.19 -6.23
CA LEU A 33 21.69 10.36 -5.72
C LEU A 33 22.08 9.28 -6.75
N THR A 34 23.31 8.76 -6.61
CA THR A 34 23.73 7.55 -7.35
C THR A 34 23.09 6.30 -6.77
N ALA A 35 23.14 5.19 -7.53
CA ALA A 35 22.63 3.90 -7.06
C ALA A 35 23.27 3.44 -5.74
N ARG A 36 24.56 3.69 -5.54
CA ARG A 36 25.29 3.32 -4.32
C ARG A 36 24.96 4.21 -3.15
N GLU A 37 24.92 5.53 -3.34
CA GLU A 37 24.53 6.49 -2.30
C GLU A 37 23.11 6.20 -1.78
N ARG A 38 22.18 5.79 -2.65
CA ARG A 38 20.83 5.36 -2.27
C ARG A 38 20.85 4.13 -1.35
N ILE A 39 21.67 3.13 -1.66
CA ILE A 39 21.85 1.94 -0.82
C ILE A 39 22.46 2.31 0.53
N GLU A 40 23.49 3.15 0.55
CA GLU A 40 24.16 3.62 1.78
C GLU A 40 23.20 4.35 2.72
N LEU A 41 22.28 5.16 2.18
CA LEU A 41 21.24 5.84 2.98
C LEU A 41 20.09 4.92 3.41
N LEU A 42 19.80 3.90 2.61
CA LEU A 42 18.71 2.98 2.90
C LEU A 42 19.07 1.99 4.01
N LEU A 43 20.28 1.45 3.97
CA LEU A 43 20.72 0.39 4.86
C LEU A 43 21.41 0.94 6.11
N ASP A 44 21.51 0.11 7.13
CA ASP A 44 22.31 0.41 8.32
C ASP A 44 23.79 0.45 7.96
N ASP A 45 24.54 1.39 8.54
CA ASP A 45 25.95 1.62 8.23
C ASP A 45 26.77 0.35 8.31
N GLY A 46 27.56 0.08 7.26
CA GLY A 46 28.50 -1.04 7.20
C GLY A 46 27.86 -2.43 7.07
N THR A 47 26.54 -2.51 6.83
CA THR A 47 25.84 -3.81 6.72
C THR A 47 25.68 -4.30 5.29
N PHE A 48 25.98 -3.47 4.28
CA PHE A 48 25.77 -3.85 2.89
C PHE A 48 26.80 -4.85 2.39
N GLU A 49 26.34 -5.99 1.94
CA GLU A 49 27.12 -7.01 1.25
C GLU A 49 26.72 -7.06 -0.22
N GLU A 50 27.59 -6.52 -1.07
CA GLU A 50 27.34 -6.47 -2.52
C GLU A 50 27.64 -7.82 -3.18
N TRP A 51 26.71 -8.27 -4.02
CA TRP A 51 26.88 -9.44 -4.86
C TRP A 51 27.00 -9.07 -6.33
N ASP A 52 27.80 -9.83 -7.08
CA ASP A 52 27.94 -9.70 -8.53
C ASP A 52 28.52 -8.34 -8.98
N MET A 53 29.36 -7.71 -8.16
CA MET A 53 30.04 -6.45 -8.46
C MET A 53 30.82 -6.49 -9.78
N PHE A 54 31.41 -7.66 -10.13
CA PHE A 54 32.29 -7.82 -11.29
C PHE A 54 31.59 -8.40 -12.51
N VAL A 55 30.28 -8.65 -12.44
CA VAL A 55 29.50 -9.20 -13.55
C VAL A 55 29.38 -8.17 -14.66
N GLU A 56 29.57 -8.60 -15.91
CA GLU A 56 29.48 -7.79 -17.11
C GLU A 56 28.48 -8.40 -18.10
N HIS A 57 27.89 -7.58 -18.97
CA HIS A 57 26.99 -8.07 -20.01
C HIS A 57 27.71 -8.96 -21.04
N ARG A 58 26.96 -9.79 -21.75
CA ARG A 58 27.46 -10.75 -22.74
C ARG A 58 27.27 -10.28 -24.19
N CYS A 59 26.69 -9.11 -24.39
CA CYS A 59 26.38 -8.56 -25.71
C CYS A 59 27.66 -8.28 -26.53
N THR A 60 27.67 -8.72 -27.78
CA THR A 60 28.76 -8.51 -28.76
C THR A 60 28.34 -7.66 -29.93
N ASP A 61 27.03 -7.33 -30.05
CA ASP A 61 26.49 -6.56 -31.16
C ASP A 61 26.65 -5.04 -30.92
N PHE A 62 26.63 -4.28 -31.99
CA PHE A 62 26.65 -2.81 -31.99
C PHE A 62 27.84 -2.18 -31.20
N GLY A 63 28.98 -2.88 -31.13
CA GLY A 63 30.19 -2.40 -30.44
C GLY A 63 30.13 -2.56 -28.93
N MET A 64 29.14 -3.25 -28.39
CA MET A 64 28.98 -3.48 -26.95
C MET A 64 30.13 -4.30 -26.37
N GLU A 65 30.79 -5.14 -27.11
CA GLU A 65 31.97 -5.90 -26.71
C GLU A 65 33.11 -5.02 -26.19
N ASN A 66 33.16 -3.76 -26.64
CA ASN A 66 34.16 -2.76 -26.24
C ASN A 66 33.70 -1.85 -25.10
N SER A 67 32.47 -2.06 -24.60
CA SER A 67 31.83 -1.21 -23.59
C SER A 67 31.41 -2.03 -22.36
N LYS A 68 32.35 -2.79 -21.80
CA LYS A 68 32.16 -3.59 -20.59
C LYS A 68 32.30 -2.73 -19.34
N ILE A 69 31.24 -2.65 -18.56
CA ILE A 69 31.22 -1.94 -17.28
C ILE A 69 30.85 -2.93 -16.17
N PRO A 70 31.71 -3.16 -15.17
CA PRO A 70 31.42 -4.09 -14.09
C PRO A 70 30.12 -3.70 -13.33
N GLY A 71 29.36 -4.71 -12.96
CA GLY A 71 28.05 -4.52 -12.30
C GLY A 71 26.88 -4.35 -13.26
N ASP A 72 27.14 -4.07 -14.53
CA ASP A 72 26.17 -3.98 -15.63
C ASP A 72 24.90 -3.16 -15.32
N GLY A 73 25.06 -2.00 -14.69
CA GLY A 73 24.00 -1.04 -14.50
C GLY A 73 23.02 -1.35 -13.36
N VAL A 74 23.34 -2.32 -12.49
CA VAL A 74 22.58 -2.56 -11.26
C VAL A 74 23.48 -3.02 -10.12
N VAL A 75 23.33 -2.39 -8.97
CA VAL A 75 23.97 -2.78 -7.72
C VAL A 75 23.02 -3.69 -6.96
N THR A 76 23.47 -4.90 -6.62
CA THR A 76 22.64 -5.93 -5.96
C THR A 76 23.33 -6.49 -4.73
N GLY A 77 22.55 -6.86 -3.73
CA GLY A 77 23.06 -7.46 -2.51
C GLY A 77 22.03 -7.49 -1.39
N TYR A 78 22.53 -7.55 -0.16
CA TYR A 78 21.69 -7.52 1.03
C TYR A 78 22.35 -6.71 2.14
N GLY A 79 21.56 -6.33 3.11
CA GLY A 79 22.01 -5.62 4.31
C GLY A 79 20.91 -5.61 5.35
N MET A 80 20.99 -4.63 6.25
CA MET A 80 20.04 -4.50 7.35
C MET A 80 19.32 -3.15 7.29
N ILE A 81 18.06 -3.14 7.71
CA ILE A 81 17.32 -1.92 8.06
C ILE A 81 16.84 -2.08 9.50
N ASN A 82 17.35 -1.24 10.40
CA ASN A 82 17.09 -1.32 11.84
C ASN A 82 17.36 -2.73 12.39
N GLY A 83 18.50 -3.32 12.00
CA GLY A 83 18.94 -4.64 12.42
C GLY A 83 18.19 -5.82 11.79
N ARG A 84 17.35 -5.60 10.78
CA ARG A 84 16.54 -6.63 10.13
C ARG A 84 16.95 -6.81 8.67
N LEU A 85 17.09 -8.06 8.26
CA LEU A 85 17.59 -8.45 6.93
C LEU A 85 16.70 -7.95 5.79
N VAL A 86 17.31 -7.43 4.74
CA VAL A 86 16.65 -7.01 3.49
C VAL A 86 17.55 -7.26 2.30
N PHE A 87 16.99 -7.67 1.18
CA PHE A 87 17.66 -7.72 -0.11
C PHE A 87 17.33 -6.47 -0.91
N VAL A 88 18.32 -5.95 -1.64
CA VAL A 88 18.18 -4.70 -2.38
C VAL A 88 18.81 -4.80 -3.75
N PHE A 89 18.16 -4.21 -4.75
CA PHE A 89 18.79 -3.85 -6.00
C PHE A 89 18.60 -2.36 -6.26
N SER A 90 19.61 -1.71 -6.83
CA SER A 90 19.57 -0.30 -7.19
C SER A 90 20.08 -0.13 -8.62
N GLN A 91 19.22 0.31 -9.51
CA GLN A 91 19.56 0.54 -10.92
C GLN A 91 20.42 1.78 -11.05
N ASP A 92 21.53 1.65 -11.77
CA ASP A 92 22.52 2.72 -11.97
C ASP A 92 22.29 3.39 -13.31
N PHE A 93 21.65 4.54 -13.31
CA PHE A 93 21.37 5.32 -14.51
C PHE A 93 22.64 5.81 -15.21
N THR A 94 23.78 5.87 -14.51
CA THR A 94 25.07 6.24 -15.12
C THR A 94 25.59 5.19 -16.09
N VAL A 95 25.12 3.94 -15.97
CA VAL A 95 25.53 2.81 -16.81
C VAL A 95 24.40 2.47 -17.77
N PHE A 96 24.55 2.78 -19.04
CA PHE A 96 23.57 2.57 -20.11
C PHE A 96 22.15 3.06 -19.78
N GLY A 97 22.04 4.16 -19.01
CA GLY A 97 20.76 4.68 -18.57
C GLY A 97 19.97 3.72 -17.66
N GLY A 98 20.64 2.85 -16.92
CA GLY A 98 20.02 1.84 -16.08
C GLY A 98 19.20 0.80 -16.87
N ALA A 99 19.42 0.71 -18.20
CA ALA A 99 18.66 -0.19 -19.07
C ALA A 99 18.92 -1.66 -18.71
N LEU A 100 17.86 -2.45 -18.66
CA LEU A 100 17.92 -3.85 -18.28
C LEU A 100 18.45 -4.71 -19.44
N SER A 101 19.56 -5.38 -19.19
CA SER A 101 20.13 -6.45 -20.02
C SER A 101 19.71 -7.83 -19.47
N GLU A 102 20.02 -8.89 -20.21
CA GLU A 102 19.90 -10.26 -19.68
C GLU A 102 20.67 -10.42 -18.35
N THR A 103 21.92 -9.99 -18.32
CA THR A 103 22.80 -10.09 -17.13
C THR A 103 22.32 -9.23 -15.96
N HIS A 104 21.84 -8.04 -16.25
CA HIS A 104 21.22 -7.16 -15.24
C HIS A 104 20.01 -7.86 -14.59
N ALA A 105 19.16 -8.50 -15.41
CA ALA A 105 18.02 -9.29 -14.91
C ALA A 105 18.48 -10.50 -14.08
N ASP A 106 19.52 -11.24 -14.53
CA ASP A 106 20.09 -12.38 -13.83
C ASP A 106 20.49 -11.98 -12.38
N LYS A 107 21.12 -10.83 -12.22
CA LYS A 107 21.51 -10.29 -10.91
C LYS A 107 20.31 -10.01 -10.00
N ILE A 108 19.27 -9.39 -10.54
CA ILE A 108 18.03 -9.11 -9.78
C ILE A 108 17.36 -10.44 -9.40
N CYS A 109 17.18 -11.36 -10.34
CA CYS A 109 16.57 -12.66 -10.08
C CYS A 109 17.33 -13.44 -9.01
N LYS A 110 18.66 -13.41 -9.02
CA LYS A 110 19.51 -14.09 -8.05
C LYS A 110 19.25 -13.63 -6.62
N ILE A 111 19.17 -12.32 -6.38
CA ILE A 111 18.88 -11.81 -5.03
C ILE A 111 17.44 -12.08 -4.62
N MET A 112 16.48 -12.03 -5.56
CA MET A 112 15.08 -12.35 -5.27
C MET A 112 14.90 -13.82 -4.90
N ASP A 113 15.56 -14.73 -5.60
CA ASP A 113 15.56 -16.16 -5.25
C ASP A 113 16.13 -16.40 -3.86
N GLN A 114 17.20 -15.70 -3.52
CA GLN A 114 17.80 -15.84 -2.20
C GLN A 114 16.92 -15.23 -1.12
N ALA A 115 16.30 -14.08 -1.37
CA ALA A 115 15.35 -13.46 -0.46
C ALA A 115 14.17 -14.39 -0.14
N MET A 116 13.60 -15.05 -1.14
CA MET A 116 12.54 -16.04 -0.93
C MET A 116 12.99 -17.26 -0.14
N LYS A 117 14.22 -17.75 -0.37
CA LYS A 117 14.78 -18.91 0.37
C LYS A 117 14.97 -18.63 1.86
N VAL A 118 15.41 -17.42 2.20
CA VAL A 118 15.66 -17.04 3.60
C VAL A 118 14.48 -16.36 4.28
N GLY A 119 13.47 -15.95 3.49
CA GLY A 119 12.29 -15.24 3.99
C GLY A 119 12.60 -13.79 4.40
N ALA A 120 13.15 -12.99 3.49
CA ALA A 120 13.43 -11.57 3.71
C ALA A 120 12.84 -10.70 2.61
N PRO A 121 12.45 -9.45 2.90
CA PRO A 121 11.90 -8.51 1.90
C PRO A 121 12.90 -8.18 0.79
N VAL A 122 12.37 -7.76 -0.36
CA VAL A 122 13.13 -7.19 -1.47
C VAL A 122 12.72 -5.74 -1.69
N ILE A 123 13.71 -4.86 -1.79
CA ILE A 123 13.54 -3.46 -2.13
C ILE A 123 14.21 -3.17 -3.46
N GLY A 124 13.45 -2.67 -4.43
CA GLY A 124 13.96 -2.19 -5.70
C GLY A 124 14.04 -0.66 -5.72
N LEU A 125 15.24 -0.14 -5.96
CA LEU A 125 15.48 1.29 -6.21
C LEU A 125 15.59 1.47 -7.74
N ASN A 126 14.48 1.91 -8.35
CA ASN A 126 14.28 1.86 -9.79
C ASN A 126 14.67 3.20 -10.46
N ASP A 127 15.56 3.14 -11.43
CA ASP A 127 16.03 4.27 -12.23
C ASP A 127 16.53 3.75 -13.59
N SER A 128 15.59 3.53 -14.55
CA SER A 128 15.88 2.79 -15.76
C SER A 128 15.16 3.34 -16.99
N GLY A 129 15.88 3.45 -18.08
CA GLY A 129 15.31 3.77 -19.38
C GLY A 129 14.51 2.65 -20.04
N GLY A 130 14.40 1.49 -19.41
CA GLY A 130 13.69 0.33 -19.96
C GLY A 130 14.60 -0.79 -20.46
N ALA A 131 14.19 -1.50 -21.50
CA ALA A 131 14.98 -2.58 -22.09
C ALA A 131 16.25 -2.06 -22.79
N ARG A 132 17.36 -2.75 -22.64
CA ARG A 132 18.61 -2.48 -23.40
C ARG A 132 18.43 -2.96 -24.84
N ILE A 133 18.16 -2.03 -25.74
CA ILE A 133 17.77 -2.34 -27.14
C ILE A 133 18.86 -3.06 -27.92
N GLN A 134 20.12 -2.87 -27.58
CA GLN A 134 21.25 -3.55 -28.21
C GLN A 134 21.23 -5.08 -27.98
N GLU A 135 20.56 -5.56 -26.94
CA GLU A 135 20.43 -6.98 -26.64
C GLU A 135 19.14 -7.60 -27.20
N GLY A 136 18.27 -6.80 -27.81
CA GLY A 136 17.06 -7.28 -28.46
C GLY A 136 16.15 -8.10 -27.54
N VAL A 137 15.76 -9.29 -27.98
CA VAL A 137 14.83 -10.16 -27.25
C VAL A 137 15.40 -10.71 -25.94
N ALA A 138 16.72 -10.79 -25.78
CA ALA A 138 17.34 -11.23 -24.53
C ALA A 138 17.01 -10.29 -23.36
N SER A 139 16.97 -8.97 -23.63
CA SER A 139 16.50 -7.99 -22.65
C SER A 139 15.02 -8.20 -22.27
N LEU A 140 14.15 -8.53 -23.22
CA LEU A 140 12.75 -8.84 -22.94
C LEU A 140 12.59 -10.13 -22.12
N GLY A 141 13.40 -11.17 -22.45
CA GLY A 141 13.47 -12.39 -21.65
C GLY A 141 13.85 -12.09 -20.21
N GLY A 142 14.87 -11.25 -20.00
CA GLY A 142 15.27 -10.81 -18.65
C GLY A 142 14.13 -10.12 -17.87
N TYR A 143 13.33 -9.26 -18.52
CA TYR A 143 12.13 -8.70 -17.87
C TYR A 143 11.13 -9.78 -17.48
N ALA A 144 10.87 -10.74 -18.36
CA ALA A 144 9.93 -11.83 -18.08
C ALA A 144 10.39 -12.67 -16.86
N ASP A 145 11.69 -12.93 -16.74
CA ASP A 145 12.27 -13.63 -15.58
C ASP A 145 12.06 -12.85 -14.29
N VAL A 146 12.29 -11.54 -14.30
CA VAL A 146 12.01 -10.68 -13.12
C VAL A 146 10.52 -10.68 -12.79
N PHE A 147 9.62 -10.57 -13.76
CA PHE A 147 8.17 -10.64 -13.55
C PHE A 147 7.75 -11.96 -12.90
N GLN A 148 8.31 -13.08 -13.37
CA GLN A 148 8.04 -14.37 -12.76
C GLN A 148 8.47 -14.39 -11.29
N LYS A 149 9.63 -13.83 -10.95
CA LYS A 149 10.08 -13.73 -9.55
C LYS A 149 9.14 -12.86 -8.72
N ASN A 150 8.67 -11.72 -9.25
CA ASN A 150 7.68 -10.89 -8.54
C ASN A 150 6.40 -11.69 -8.22
N VAL A 151 5.90 -12.49 -9.16
CA VAL A 151 4.70 -13.32 -8.95
C VAL A 151 4.96 -14.39 -7.90
N LEU A 152 6.09 -15.09 -7.96
CA LEU A 152 6.45 -16.13 -6.98
C LEU A 152 6.68 -15.56 -5.57
N ALA A 153 7.20 -14.35 -5.46
CA ALA A 153 7.44 -13.66 -4.19
C ALA A 153 6.16 -13.03 -3.59
N SER A 154 5.13 -12.83 -4.40
CA SER A 154 3.88 -12.18 -3.98
C SER A 154 3.20 -12.95 -2.86
N GLY A 155 2.96 -12.27 -1.73
CA GLY A 155 2.39 -12.89 -0.52
C GLY A 155 3.35 -13.84 0.23
N VAL A 156 4.60 -13.95 -0.20
CA VAL A 156 5.66 -14.74 0.45
C VAL A 156 6.61 -13.85 1.23
N ILE A 157 7.14 -12.84 0.58
CA ILE A 157 7.99 -11.79 1.16
C ILE A 157 7.47 -10.42 0.72
N PRO A 158 7.55 -9.38 1.57
CA PRO A 158 7.23 -8.01 1.15
C PRO A 158 8.15 -7.55 0.01
N GLN A 159 7.55 -6.93 -0.99
CA GLN A 159 8.23 -6.34 -2.14
C GLN A 159 7.92 -4.85 -2.20
N ILE A 160 8.96 -4.02 -2.20
CA ILE A 160 8.80 -2.56 -2.19
C ILE A 160 9.57 -1.97 -3.37
N SER A 161 8.91 -1.12 -4.14
CA SER A 161 9.53 -0.37 -5.24
C SER A 161 9.60 1.11 -4.91
N MET A 162 10.80 1.67 -5.02
CA MET A 162 11.06 3.10 -4.96
C MET A 162 11.46 3.57 -6.35
N ILE A 163 10.65 4.42 -6.97
CA ILE A 163 10.94 4.97 -8.30
C ILE A 163 11.68 6.29 -8.12
N MET A 164 12.95 6.30 -8.51
CA MET A 164 13.89 7.41 -8.26
C MET A 164 14.43 8.03 -9.56
N GLY A 165 13.85 7.67 -10.66
CA GLY A 165 14.17 8.19 -11.99
C GLY A 165 13.16 7.73 -13.01
N PRO A 166 13.46 7.80 -14.31
CA PRO A 166 12.61 7.24 -15.35
C PRO A 166 12.35 5.75 -15.12
N SER A 167 11.14 5.32 -15.45
CA SER A 167 10.74 3.92 -15.51
C SER A 167 9.74 3.78 -16.66
N ALA A 168 10.15 3.20 -17.79
CA ALA A 168 9.36 3.18 -18.99
C ALA A 168 9.26 1.77 -19.58
N GLY A 169 8.16 1.48 -20.27
CA GLY A 169 7.94 0.20 -20.94
C GLY A 169 7.95 -0.97 -19.96
N GLY A 170 8.79 -1.99 -20.21
CA GLY A 170 8.93 -3.14 -19.32
C GLY A 170 9.27 -2.81 -17.87
N ALA A 171 9.97 -1.71 -17.63
CA ALA A 171 10.39 -1.28 -16.29
C ALA A 171 9.25 -0.89 -15.35
N VAL A 172 8.03 -0.67 -15.84
CA VAL A 172 6.89 -0.30 -14.98
C VAL A 172 6.12 -1.50 -14.44
N TYR A 173 6.19 -2.64 -15.11
CA TYR A 173 5.36 -3.80 -14.73
C TYR A 173 5.88 -4.55 -13.51
N SER A 174 7.21 -4.66 -13.35
CA SER A 174 7.78 -5.22 -12.11
C SER A 174 7.36 -4.42 -10.88
N PRO A 175 7.55 -3.09 -10.81
CA PRO A 175 7.02 -2.29 -9.71
C PRO A 175 5.51 -2.43 -9.51
N ALA A 176 4.72 -2.48 -10.59
CA ALA A 176 3.26 -2.61 -10.51
C ALA A 176 2.79 -3.91 -9.84
N MET A 177 3.61 -4.95 -9.83
CA MET A 177 3.35 -6.22 -9.16
C MET A 177 3.84 -6.27 -7.71
N THR A 178 4.62 -5.28 -7.25
CA THR A 178 5.10 -5.19 -5.88
C THR A 178 4.01 -4.69 -4.92
N ASP A 179 4.25 -4.79 -3.62
CA ASP A 179 3.26 -4.45 -2.61
C ASP A 179 3.09 -2.95 -2.41
N PHE A 180 4.19 -2.19 -2.47
CA PHE A 180 4.21 -0.73 -2.32
C PHE A 180 5.08 -0.07 -3.37
N ILE A 181 4.60 1.08 -3.87
CA ILE A 181 5.30 1.90 -4.86
C ILE A 181 5.40 3.32 -4.34
N PHE A 182 6.63 3.78 -4.13
CA PHE A 182 6.95 5.16 -3.76
C PHE A 182 7.63 5.87 -4.92
N MET A 183 7.39 7.16 -5.07
CA MET A 183 7.95 7.97 -6.15
C MET A 183 8.59 9.25 -5.62
N VAL A 184 9.59 9.77 -6.34
CA VAL A 184 10.19 11.08 -6.08
C VAL A 184 9.63 12.08 -7.09
N LYS A 185 9.13 13.22 -6.60
CA LYS A 185 8.57 14.28 -7.45
C LYS A 185 9.62 14.86 -8.39
N ASP A 186 9.19 15.32 -9.54
CA ASP A 186 9.97 16.05 -10.55
C ASP A 186 11.21 15.31 -11.10
N SER A 187 11.49 14.10 -10.64
CA SER A 187 12.65 13.29 -11.08
C SER A 187 12.30 11.87 -11.46
N SER A 188 11.15 11.35 -11.02
CA SER A 188 10.71 10.00 -11.31
C SER A 188 9.43 9.97 -12.15
N TYR A 189 9.39 9.03 -13.07
CA TYR A 189 8.28 8.87 -14.02
C TYR A 189 7.99 7.39 -14.24
N MET A 190 6.71 7.04 -14.31
CA MET A 190 6.24 5.72 -14.74
C MET A 190 5.24 5.88 -15.87
N PHE A 191 5.52 5.28 -17.04
CA PHE A 191 4.57 5.24 -18.15
C PHE A 191 4.89 4.06 -19.08
N VAL A 192 3.87 3.57 -19.77
CA VAL A 192 4.03 2.50 -20.76
C VAL A 192 4.93 2.99 -21.91
N THR A 193 4.67 4.20 -22.40
CA THR A 193 5.49 4.89 -23.40
C THR A 193 5.59 6.37 -23.03
N GLY A 194 6.72 7.01 -23.38
CA GLY A 194 6.96 8.42 -23.09
C GLY A 194 6.12 9.38 -23.94
N PRO A 195 6.13 10.69 -23.60
CA PRO A 195 5.34 11.72 -24.25
C PRO A 195 5.48 11.79 -25.77
N GLU A 196 6.66 11.57 -26.32
CA GLU A 196 6.90 11.59 -27.76
C GLU A 196 6.11 10.51 -28.51
N VAL A 197 6.03 9.31 -27.94
CA VAL A 197 5.24 8.21 -28.55
C VAL A 197 3.75 8.51 -28.39
N VAL A 198 3.32 9.02 -27.25
CA VAL A 198 1.93 9.46 -27.03
C VAL A 198 1.53 10.50 -28.08
N LYS A 199 2.36 11.53 -28.30
CA LYS A 199 2.11 12.55 -29.32
C LYS A 199 2.00 11.96 -30.73
N THR A 200 2.86 11.00 -31.05
CA THR A 200 2.87 10.35 -32.37
C THR A 200 1.62 9.49 -32.62
N VAL A 201 1.17 8.76 -31.58
CA VAL A 201 0.10 7.74 -31.73
C VAL A 201 -1.29 8.32 -31.45
N THR A 202 -1.43 9.12 -30.40
CA THR A 202 -2.74 9.64 -29.96
C THR A 202 -2.94 11.13 -30.28
N HIS A 203 -1.89 11.82 -30.73
CA HIS A 203 -1.85 13.26 -30.99
C HIS A 203 -2.10 14.13 -29.74
N GLU A 204 -1.92 13.54 -28.55
CA GLU A 204 -1.98 14.29 -27.29
C GLU A 204 -0.62 14.94 -26.99
N GLU A 205 -0.64 16.20 -26.58
CA GLU A 205 0.55 16.91 -26.09
C GLU A 205 0.54 16.90 -24.57
N VAL A 206 1.51 16.24 -23.97
CA VAL A 206 1.61 16.01 -22.53
C VAL A 206 3.08 16.00 -22.11
N THR A 207 3.37 16.57 -20.96
CA THR A 207 4.72 16.47 -20.35
C THR A 207 4.92 15.12 -19.67
N ALA A 208 6.16 14.74 -19.39
CA ALA A 208 6.47 13.51 -18.65
C ALA A 208 5.84 13.52 -17.24
N GLU A 209 5.84 14.68 -16.57
CA GLU A 209 5.23 14.85 -15.24
C GLU A 209 3.70 14.68 -15.28
N GLU A 210 3.04 15.27 -16.27
CA GLU A 210 1.58 15.13 -16.44
C GLU A 210 1.18 13.71 -16.82
N LEU A 211 1.97 13.03 -17.66
CA LEU A 211 1.67 11.67 -18.13
C LEU A 211 1.89 10.63 -17.04
N GLY A 212 2.99 10.68 -16.34
CA GLY A 212 3.38 9.63 -15.41
C GLY A 212 4.29 10.06 -14.26
N GLY A 213 4.22 11.34 -13.86
CA GLY A 213 4.95 11.84 -12.70
C GLY A 213 4.36 11.37 -11.36
N ALA A 214 5.08 11.62 -10.29
CA ALA A 214 4.71 11.18 -8.94
C ALA A 214 3.31 11.68 -8.52
N ILE A 215 2.98 12.93 -8.79
CA ILE A 215 1.67 13.50 -8.44
C ILE A 215 0.55 12.83 -9.26
N THR A 216 0.76 12.57 -10.54
CA THR A 216 -0.23 11.87 -11.38
C THR A 216 -0.53 10.49 -10.82
N HIS A 217 0.49 9.73 -10.42
CA HIS A 217 0.29 8.38 -9.92
C HIS A 217 -0.21 8.30 -8.49
N THR A 218 0.04 9.30 -7.65
CA THR A 218 -0.48 9.35 -6.28
C THR A 218 -1.86 9.99 -6.15
N THR A 219 -2.36 10.70 -7.18
CA THR A 219 -3.67 11.39 -7.10
C THR A 219 -4.71 10.89 -8.09
N ARG A 220 -4.29 10.52 -9.31
CA ARG A 220 -5.20 10.16 -10.41
C ARG A 220 -5.31 8.65 -10.64
N SER A 221 -4.17 7.98 -10.83
CA SER A 221 -4.15 6.56 -11.18
C SER A 221 -4.15 5.62 -9.96
N GLY A 222 -3.60 6.07 -8.82
CA GLY A 222 -3.43 5.24 -7.63
C GLY A 222 -2.36 4.15 -7.78
N VAL A 223 -1.50 4.25 -8.80
CA VAL A 223 -0.39 3.31 -9.01
C VAL A 223 0.67 3.45 -7.93
N ALA A 224 0.99 4.70 -7.53
CA ALA A 224 1.93 4.97 -6.46
C ALA A 224 1.22 5.26 -5.14
N ASP A 225 1.80 4.80 -4.04
CA ASP A 225 1.26 4.95 -2.70
C ASP A 225 1.63 6.29 -2.07
N MET A 226 2.84 6.80 -2.33
CA MET A 226 3.33 8.07 -1.77
C MET A 226 4.32 8.75 -2.73
N ALA A 227 4.40 10.08 -2.63
CA ALA A 227 5.34 10.93 -3.35
C ALA A 227 6.15 11.78 -2.39
N PHE A 228 7.46 11.94 -2.66
CA PHE A 228 8.41 12.66 -1.81
C PHE A 228 9.17 13.71 -2.60
N ASP A 229 9.69 14.74 -1.91
CA ASP A 229 10.33 15.86 -2.57
C ASP A 229 11.76 15.55 -3.07
N ASN A 230 12.40 14.54 -2.47
CA ASN A 230 13.77 14.15 -2.84
C ASN A 230 14.09 12.70 -2.44
N ASP A 231 15.23 12.21 -2.95
CA ASP A 231 15.71 10.84 -2.71
C ASP A 231 15.88 10.54 -1.20
N VAL A 232 16.39 11.49 -0.43
CA VAL A 232 16.69 11.30 1.00
C VAL A 232 15.41 11.11 1.80
N GLU A 233 14.43 11.98 1.61
CA GLU A 233 13.10 11.87 2.26
C GLU A 233 12.43 10.56 1.91
N ALA A 234 12.45 10.19 0.63
CA ALA A 234 11.88 8.93 0.13
C ALA A 234 12.48 7.71 0.83
N LEU A 235 13.80 7.64 0.92
CA LEU A 235 14.52 6.53 1.57
C LEU A 235 14.25 6.48 3.08
N MET A 236 14.19 7.62 3.77
CA MET A 236 13.85 7.67 5.19
C MET A 236 12.42 7.18 5.45
N MET A 237 11.46 7.55 4.59
CA MET A 237 10.08 7.08 4.73
C MET A 237 9.94 5.60 4.38
N LEU A 238 10.76 5.07 3.47
CA LEU A 238 10.82 3.64 3.21
C LEU A 238 11.34 2.88 4.44
N ARG A 239 12.39 3.37 5.11
CA ARG A 239 12.87 2.81 6.39
C ARG A 239 11.77 2.83 7.47
N ARG A 240 10.95 3.88 7.52
CA ARG A 240 9.81 3.98 8.43
C ARG A 240 8.74 2.93 8.12
N LEU A 241 8.35 2.76 6.84
CA LEU A 241 7.43 1.70 6.41
C LEU A 241 7.93 0.32 6.82
N TYR A 242 9.23 0.04 6.59
CA TYR A 242 9.85 -1.24 6.88
C TYR A 242 9.67 -1.69 8.32
N ASN A 243 9.62 -0.75 9.26
CA ASN A 243 9.43 -1.04 10.70
C ASN A 243 8.04 -1.59 11.05
N TYR A 244 7.05 -1.43 10.19
CA TYR A 244 5.71 -1.99 10.39
C TYR A 244 5.55 -3.40 9.84
N LEU A 245 6.46 -3.85 8.97
CA LEU A 245 6.30 -5.06 8.18
C LEU A 245 7.02 -6.26 8.82
N PRO A 246 6.45 -7.48 8.72
CA PRO A 246 7.21 -8.71 8.99
C PRO A 246 8.24 -8.94 7.88
N LEU A 247 9.20 -9.85 8.10
CA LEU A 247 10.16 -10.22 7.07
C LEU A 247 9.55 -11.11 5.98
N ASN A 248 8.54 -11.91 6.35
CA ASN A 248 7.91 -12.87 5.44
C ASN A 248 6.51 -13.25 5.96
N ASN A 249 5.80 -14.08 5.20
CA ASN A 249 4.44 -14.54 5.52
C ASN A 249 4.35 -15.57 6.66
N ARG A 250 5.46 -16.03 7.21
CA ARG A 250 5.51 -16.99 8.34
C ARG A 250 5.78 -16.30 9.67
N GLU A 251 6.17 -15.05 9.64
CA GLU A 251 6.50 -14.24 10.80
C GLU A 251 5.43 -13.19 11.06
N LYS A 252 5.41 -12.67 12.29
CA LYS A 252 4.65 -11.49 12.66
C LYS A 252 5.53 -10.24 12.54
N ALA A 253 4.90 -9.08 12.34
CA ALA A 253 5.58 -7.80 12.40
C ALA A 253 6.27 -7.61 13.76
N PRO A 254 7.39 -6.87 13.83
CA PRO A 254 8.09 -6.65 15.09
C PRO A 254 7.22 -5.85 16.07
N VAL A 255 7.23 -6.28 17.32
CA VAL A 255 6.58 -5.55 18.42
C VAL A 255 7.52 -4.43 18.88
N ARG A 256 7.01 -3.20 18.93
CA ARG A 256 7.73 -2.04 19.44
C ARG A 256 7.24 -1.70 20.83
N TYR A 257 8.17 -1.52 21.75
CA TYR A 257 7.81 -1.02 23.08
C TYR A 257 7.14 0.36 22.98
N THR A 258 6.06 0.54 23.71
CA THR A 258 5.39 1.83 23.90
C THR A 258 5.13 2.05 25.38
N SER A 259 5.17 3.31 25.82
CA SER A 259 4.73 3.73 27.16
C SER A 259 3.27 4.19 27.17
N ASP A 260 2.60 4.17 25.99
CA ASP A 260 1.19 4.57 25.87
C ASP A 260 0.27 3.50 26.47
N PRO A 261 -0.46 3.80 27.55
CA PRO A 261 -1.22 2.78 28.27
C PRO A 261 -2.32 2.14 27.42
N VAL A 262 -2.49 0.84 27.56
CA VAL A 262 -3.57 0.07 26.90
C VAL A 262 -4.95 0.62 27.24
N ASP A 263 -5.14 1.05 28.48
CA ASP A 263 -6.41 1.56 28.99
C ASP A 263 -6.54 3.09 28.97
N ARG A 264 -5.65 3.77 28.23
CA ARG A 264 -5.77 5.21 27.99
C ARG A 264 -7.14 5.53 27.39
N ALA A 265 -7.88 6.38 28.10
CA ALA A 265 -9.19 6.87 27.69
C ALA A 265 -9.08 8.33 27.23
N ASP A 266 -9.50 8.60 26.01
CA ASP A 266 -9.55 9.96 25.48
C ASP A 266 -11.01 10.45 25.42
N LYS A 267 -11.41 11.22 26.43
CA LYS A 267 -12.79 11.72 26.55
C LYS A 267 -13.19 12.70 25.43
N SER A 268 -12.25 13.24 24.68
CA SER A 268 -12.58 14.08 23.52
C SER A 268 -13.25 13.28 22.40
N LEU A 269 -13.13 11.96 22.40
CA LEU A 269 -13.83 11.08 21.48
C LEU A 269 -15.36 11.06 21.71
N ASP A 270 -15.80 11.31 22.92
CA ASP A 270 -17.24 11.33 23.27
C ASP A 270 -18.02 12.44 22.53
N THR A 271 -17.31 13.47 22.06
CA THR A 271 -17.88 14.61 21.32
C THR A 271 -17.32 14.75 19.91
N LEU A 272 -16.51 13.81 19.42
CA LEU A 272 -15.90 13.87 18.10
C LEU A 272 -16.94 13.80 16.98
N VAL A 273 -17.88 12.87 17.11
CA VAL A 273 -18.95 12.69 16.13
C VAL A 273 -20.08 13.69 16.45
N PRO A 274 -20.43 14.58 15.48
CA PRO A 274 -21.50 15.54 15.70
C PRO A 274 -22.88 14.89 15.85
N ASP A 275 -23.74 15.47 16.68
CA ASP A 275 -25.16 15.04 16.83
C ASP A 275 -25.93 15.13 15.52
N ASN A 276 -25.60 16.12 14.67
CA ASN A 276 -26.16 16.23 13.34
C ASN A 276 -25.53 15.19 12.41
N ALA A 277 -26.30 14.20 12.00
CA ALA A 277 -25.86 13.11 11.14
C ALA A 277 -25.32 13.55 9.76
N ASN A 278 -25.62 14.78 9.32
CA ASN A 278 -25.14 15.34 8.06
C ASN A 278 -23.87 16.21 8.22
N LYS A 279 -23.44 16.49 9.45
CA LYS A 279 -22.21 17.23 9.69
C LYS A 279 -21.02 16.25 9.68
N PRO A 280 -20.05 16.44 8.77
CA PRO A 280 -18.88 15.57 8.69
C PRO A 280 -17.92 15.83 9.86
N TYR A 281 -17.06 14.86 10.14
CA TYR A 281 -15.91 14.95 11.05
C TYR A 281 -14.71 14.25 10.43
N ASP A 282 -13.52 14.52 10.96
CA ASP A 282 -12.29 13.90 10.48
C ASP A 282 -12.01 12.56 11.19
N MET A 283 -12.15 11.47 10.46
CA MET A 283 -11.87 10.12 10.98
C MET A 283 -10.39 9.95 11.38
N LYS A 284 -9.47 10.72 10.80
CA LYS A 284 -8.04 10.68 11.17
C LYS A 284 -7.84 11.11 12.63
N GLU A 285 -8.66 12.02 13.14
CA GLU A 285 -8.60 12.43 14.55
C GLU A 285 -8.90 11.24 15.49
N LEU A 286 -9.90 10.42 15.16
CA LEU A 286 -10.17 9.18 15.89
C LEU A 286 -8.97 8.22 15.84
N ILE A 287 -8.42 8.01 14.64
CA ILE A 287 -7.27 7.12 14.46
C ILE A 287 -6.11 7.57 15.34
N LEU A 288 -5.69 8.82 15.23
CA LEU A 288 -4.56 9.38 15.99
C LEU A 288 -4.76 9.34 17.51
N LYS A 289 -6.00 9.52 17.99
CA LYS A 289 -6.33 9.42 19.42
C LYS A 289 -6.43 7.97 19.91
N THR A 290 -6.51 7.01 19.03
CA THR A 290 -6.69 5.60 19.38
C THR A 290 -5.37 4.81 19.34
N VAL A 291 -4.52 5.05 18.36
CA VAL A 291 -3.28 4.31 18.14
C VAL A 291 -2.16 4.71 19.12
N ASP A 292 -1.13 3.87 19.24
CA ASP A 292 0.02 4.14 20.08
C ASP A 292 0.71 5.45 19.66
N ASP A 293 0.97 6.31 20.63
CA ASP A 293 1.71 7.57 20.50
C ASP A 293 1.15 8.51 19.40
N GLY A 294 -0.07 8.27 18.91
CA GLY A 294 -0.63 8.98 17.75
C GLY A 294 0.14 8.75 16.44
N ASP A 295 0.91 7.66 16.36
CA ASP A 295 1.76 7.36 15.19
C ASP A 295 0.98 6.54 14.15
N PHE A 296 0.65 7.20 13.03
CA PHE A 296 -0.06 6.60 11.92
C PHE A 296 0.70 6.80 10.60
N PHE A 297 0.99 5.70 9.92
CA PHE A 297 1.62 5.70 8.60
C PHE A 297 0.54 5.51 7.53
N GLU A 298 -0.01 6.63 7.03
CA GLU A 298 -1.06 6.61 6.01
C GLU A 298 -0.48 6.25 4.65
N LEU A 299 -1.15 5.33 3.94
CA LEU A 299 -0.86 4.97 2.55
C LEU A 299 -1.90 5.59 1.62
N GLN A 300 -1.46 6.05 0.46
CA GLN A 300 -2.31 6.71 -0.54
C GLN A 300 -3.15 7.86 0.05
N PRO A 301 -2.55 8.81 0.78
CA PRO A 301 -3.29 9.90 1.43
C PRO A 301 -4.01 10.81 0.43
N ASP A 302 -3.52 10.88 -0.81
CA ASP A 302 -4.04 11.75 -1.87
C ASP A 302 -4.90 11.02 -2.91
N TYR A 303 -5.03 9.69 -2.81
CA TYR A 303 -5.86 8.87 -3.68
C TYR A 303 -7.04 8.26 -2.94
N ALA A 304 -8.23 8.29 -3.56
CA ALA A 304 -9.46 7.75 -2.97
C ALA A 304 -9.60 8.17 -1.49
N ARG A 305 -9.61 9.48 -1.26
CA ARG A 305 -9.55 10.09 0.08
C ARG A 305 -10.78 9.83 0.94
N ASN A 306 -11.85 9.29 0.36
CA ASN A 306 -13.05 8.82 1.05
C ASN A 306 -12.83 7.54 1.86
N ILE A 307 -11.68 6.87 1.69
CA ILE A 307 -11.22 5.79 2.54
C ILE A 307 -9.76 6.00 2.97
N ILE A 308 -9.48 5.71 4.22
CA ILE A 308 -8.16 5.82 4.83
C ILE A 308 -7.59 4.41 4.98
N THR A 309 -6.34 4.21 4.57
CA THR A 309 -5.58 2.97 4.77
C THR A 309 -4.18 3.30 5.28
N GLY A 310 -3.65 2.48 6.16
CA GLY A 310 -2.30 2.69 6.67
C GLY A 310 -1.95 1.77 7.82
N PHE A 311 -0.72 1.89 8.30
CA PHE A 311 -0.21 1.11 9.42
C PHE A 311 -0.13 1.96 10.68
N ALA A 312 -0.43 1.34 11.80
CA ALA A 312 -0.25 1.89 13.13
C ALA A 312 0.20 0.79 14.10
N ARG A 313 0.31 1.14 15.38
CA ARG A 313 0.52 0.15 16.44
C ARG A 313 -0.53 0.28 17.52
N MET A 314 -0.87 -0.86 18.09
CA MET A 314 -1.76 -0.98 19.24
C MET A 314 -1.07 -1.90 20.26
N ASP A 315 -0.71 -1.33 21.41
CA ASP A 315 0.10 -2.03 22.44
C ASP A 315 1.38 -2.62 21.85
N GLY A 316 2.08 -1.82 21.03
CA GLY A 316 3.31 -2.18 20.33
C GLY A 316 3.16 -3.07 19.11
N GLN A 317 2.01 -3.70 18.90
CA GLN A 317 1.75 -4.58 17.77
C GLN A 317 1.32 -3.80 16.53
N THR A 318 1.93 -4.11 15.37
CA THR A 318 1.49 -3.54 14.09
C THR A 318 0.06 -3.98 13.76
N VAL A 319 -0.75 -3.00 13.34
CA VAL A 319 -2.10 -3.21 12.81
C VAL A 319 -2.28 -2.44 11.50
N GLY A 320 -3.09 -3.00 10.61
CA GLY A 320 -3.61 -2.27 9.45
C GLY A 320 -4.88 -1.52 9.84
N ILE A 321 -4.95 -0.25 9.49
CA ILE A 321 -6.14 0.58 9.70
C ILE A 321 -6.87 0.74 8.37
N VAL A 322 -8.17 0.49 8.36
CA VAL A 322 -9.08 0.82 7.24
C VAL A 322 -10.23 1.63 7.81
N ALA A 323 -10.48 2.81 7.28
CA ALA A 323 -11.52 3.66 7.82
C ALA A 323 -12.23 4.48 6.72
N ASN A 324 -13.53 4.66 6.85
CA ASN A 324 -14.25 5.62 6.00
C ASN A 324 -13.89 7.05 6.43
N GLN A 325 -13.78 7.98 5.46
CA GLN A 325 -13.53 9.40 5.75
C GLN A 325 -14.78 10.23 5.44
N PRO A 326 -15.56 10.60 6.47
CA PRO A 326 -16.80 11.35 6.28
C PRO A 326 -16.64 12.73 5.63
N LEU A 327 -15.43 13.32 5.74
CA LEU A 327 -15.11 14.60 5.09
C LEU A 327 -15.13 14.52 3.55
N VAL A 328 -14.97 13.33 2.99
CA VAL A 328 -14.89 13.13 1.55
C VAL A 328 -15.99 12.18 1.10
N LEU A 329 -16.86 12.64 0.19
CA LEU A 329 -17.99 11.86 -0.31
C LEU A 329 -18.85 11.25 0.81
N ALA A 330 -18.95 11.91 1.95
CA ALA A 330 -19.64 11.43 3.16
C ALA A 330 -19.20 10.03 3.61
N GLY A 331 -18.02 9.55 3.23
CA GLY A 331 -17.53 8.20 3.52
C GLY A 331 -18.10 7.10 2.61
N CYS A 332 -18.82 7.44 1.54
CA CYS A 332 -19.32 6.44 0.58
C CYS A 332 -18.18 5.62 -0.03
N LEU A 333 -18.45 4.36 -0.32
CA LEU A 333 -17.56 3.51 -1.11
C LEU A 333 -17.79 3.74 -2.61
N ASP A 334 -16.75 4.03 -3.34
CA ASP A 334 -16.72 4.12 -4.79
C ASP A 334 -15.74 3.10 -5.38
N ILE A 335 -15.57 3.09 -6.69
CA ILE A 335 -14.65 2.18 -7.38
C ILE A 335 -13.25 2.29 -6.81
N LYS A 336 -12.73 3.52 -6.70
CA LYS A 336 -11.33 3.77 -6.28
C LYS A 336 -11.09 3.37 -4.82
N SER A 337 -11.98 3.73 -3.92
CA SER A 337 -11.89 3.36 -2.51
C SER A 337 -12.01 1.87 -2.27
N SER A 338 -12.87 1.19 -3.04
CA SER A 338 -13.03 -0.27 -2.98
C SER A 338 -11.74 -1.00 -3.39
N ILE A 339 -11.10 -0.57 -4.47
CA ILE A 339 -9.82 -1.14 -4.94
C ILE A 339 -8.70 -0.88 -3.93
N LYS A 340 -8.56 0.38 -3.46
CA LYS A 340 -7.55 0.78 -2.47
C LYS A 340 -7.65 -0.06 -1.20
N ALA A 341 -8.82 -0.14 -0.60
CA ALA A 341 -9.03 -0.89 0.63
C ALA A 341 -8.87 -2.40 0.43
N ALA A 342 -9.36 -2.97 -0.68
CA ALA A 342 -9.22 -4.40 -0.97
C ALA A 342 -7.75 -4.81 -1.09
N ARG A 343 -6.95 -4.03 -1.81
CA ARG A 343 -5.50 -4.28 -1.96
C ARG A 343 -4.81 -4.25 -0.59
N PHE A 344 -5.11 -3.27 0.24
CA PHE A 344 -4.53 -3.12 1.56
C PHE A 344 -4.91 -4.26 2.52
N VAL A 345 -6.19 -4.65 2.57
CA VAL A 345 -6.66 -5.77 3.39
C VAL A 345 -5.99 -7.08 2.97
N ARG A 346 -5.84 -7.33 1.68
CA ARG A 346 -5.14 -8.53 1.17
C ARG A 346 -3.67 -8.54 1.56
N PHE A 347 -2.99 -7.40 1.52
CA PHE A 347 -1.61 -7.30 2.01
C PHE A 347 -1.53 -7.64 3.50
N CYS A 348 -2.39 -7.05 4.32
CA CYS A 348 -2.42 -7.33 5.76
C CYS A 348 -2.64 -8.82 6.05
N ASP A 349 -3.57 -9.46 5.33
CA ASP A 349 -3.84 -10.89 5.49
C ASP A 349 -2.65 -11.76 5.05
N ALA A 350 -2.02 -11.44 3.92
CA ALA A 350 -0.86 -12.17 3.41
C ALA A 350 0.31 -12.15 4.39
N PHE A 351 0.46 -11.07 5.18
CA PHE A 351 1.60 -10.85 6.07
C PHE A 351 1.24 -10.83 7.56
N ASN A 352 0.17 -11.51 7.95
CA ASN A 352 -0.22 -11.72 9.36
C ASN A 352 -0.45 -10.43 10.17
N ILE A 353 -0.88 -9.36 9.52
CA ILE A 353 -1.15 -8.07 10.17
C ILE A 353 -2.65 -7.98 10.49
N PRO A 354 -3.04 -7.87 11.78
CA PRO A 354 -4.42 -7.66 12.17
C PRO A 354 -5.01 -6.39 11.55
N VAL A 355 -6.30 -6.41 11.22
CA VAL A 355 -6.99 -5.27 10.63
C VAL A 355 -7.98 -4.68 11.62
N VAL A 356 -7.87 -3.37 11.85
CA VAL A 356 -8.82 -2.56 12.62
C VAL A 356 -9.58 -1.67 11.65
N THR A 357 -10.90 -1.77 11.66
CA THR A 357 -11.78 -1.04 10.74
C THR A 357 -12.67 -0.06 11.51
N PHE A 358 -12.64 1.22 11.12
CA PHE A 358 -13.55 2.25 11.62
C PHE A 358 -14.59 2.57 10.56
N VAL A 359 -15.89 2.46 10.93
CA VAL A 359 -16.99 2.52 9.97
C VAL A 359 -17.87 3.74 10.20
N ASP A 360 -17.96 4.55 9.17
CA ASP A 360 -19.02 5.56 8.98
C ASP A 360 -19.32 5.65 7.48
N VAL A 361 -20.21 4.78 7.01
CA VAL A 361 -20.49 4.57 5.59
C VAL A 361 -21.98 4.59 5.29
N PRO A 362 -22.47 5.55 4.47
CA PRO A 362 -23.88 5.63 4.08
C PRO A 362 -24.25 4.64 2.96
N GLY A 363 -23.28 4.04 2.28
CA GLY A 363 -23.51 3.11 1.18
C GLY A 363 -22.42 3.15 0.13
N PHE A 364 -22.66 2.46 -0.97
CA PHE A 364 -21.88 2.63 -2.20
C PHE A 364 -22.35 3.86 -2.97
N MET A 365 -21.41 4.51 -3.66
CA MET A 365 -21.68 5.71 -4.46
C MET A 365 -22.60 5.37 -5.63
N PRO A 366 -23.79 5.98 -5.74
CA PRO A 366 -24.68 5.78 -6.86
C PRO A 366 -24.25 6.60 -8.09
N GLY A 367 -24.81 6.27 -9.24
CA GLY A 367 -24.70 7.06 -10.46
C GLY A 367 -24.11 6.31 -11.64
N THR A 368 -24.42 6.79 -12.84
CA THR A 368 -24.06 6.12 -14.10
C THR A 368 -22.54 5.93 -14.26
N SER A 369 -21.73 6.90 -13.82
CA SER A 369 -20.26 6.80 -13.89
C SER A 369 -19.72 5.64 -13.04
N GLN A 370 -20.33 5.37 -11.89
CA GLN A 370 -19.97 4.26 -11.04
C GLN A 370 -20.49 2.93 -11.60
N GLU A 371 -21.73 2.89 -12.05
CA GLU A 371 -22.32 1.68 -12.64
C GLU A 371 -21.57 1.26 -13.92
N TYR A 372 -21.34 2.20 -14.84
CA TYR A 372 -20.63 1.94 -16.09
C TYR A 372 -19.14 1.66 -15.86
N GLY A 373 -18.56 2.22 -14.81
CA GLY A 373 -17.19 1.91 -14.36
C GLY A 373 -17.05 0.58 -13.64
N GLY A 374 -18.16 -0.12 -13.36
CA GLY A 374 -18.15 -1.47 -12.75
C GLY A 374 -18.08 -1.47 -11.23
N ILE A 375 -18.74 -0.52 -10.55
CA ILE A 375 -18.76 -0.44 -9.07
C ILE A 375 -19.16 -1.77 -8.42
N ILE A 376 -20.08 -2.54 -9.02
CA ILE A 376 -20.51 -3.84 -8.51
C ILE A 376 -19.31 -4.80 -8.43
N LYS A 377 -18.52 -4.89 -9.50
CA LYS A 377 -17.34 -5.76 -9.56
C LYS A 377 -16.23 -5.25 -8.62
N HIS A 378 -15.99 -3.96 -8.61
CA HIS A 378 -14.95 -3.36 -7.76
C HIS A 378 -15.31 -3.37 -6.26
N GLY A 379 -16.58 -3.14 -5.92
CA GLY A 379 -17.09 -3.30 -4.55
C GLY A 379 -16.98 -4.75 -4.06
N ALA A 380 -17.22 -5.70 -4.96
CA ALA A 380 -17.04 -7.11 -4.66
C ALA A 380 -15.58 -7.50 -4.32
N LYS A 381 -14.57 -6.76 -4.80
CA LYS A 381 -13.17 -6.97 -4.42
C LYS A 381 -12.95 -6.73 -2.92
N LEU A 382 -13.53 -5.67 -2.38
CA LEU A 382 -13.40 -5.35 -0.95
C LEU A 382 -14.14 -6.36 -0.09
N LEU A 383 -15.36 -6.74 -0.49
CA LEU A 383 -16.11 -7.81 0.15
C LEU A 383 -15.32 -9.12 0.18
N TYR A 384 -14.76 -9.49 -0.97
CA TYR A 384 -13.94 -10.70 -1.10
C TYR A 384 -12.70 -10.63 -0.17
N ALA A 385 -11.98 -9.52 -0.18
CA ALA A 385 -10.78 -9.37 0.64
C ALA A 385 -11.07 -9.54 2.13
N TYR A 386 -12.11 -8.93 2.65
CA TYR A 386 -12.50 -9.07 4.05
C TYR A 386 -13.01 -10.47 4.39
N ALA A 387 -13.82 -11.08 3.50
CA ALA A 387 -14.36 -12.43 3.73
C ALA A 387 -13.27 -13.51 3.68
N GLU A 388 -12.26 -13.32 2.81
CA GLU A 388 -11.12 -14.25 2.68
C GLU A 388 -10.13 -14.13 3.83
N ALA A 389 -9.94 -12.92 4.37
CA ALA A 389 -8.91 -12.63 5.37
C ALA A 389 -9.07 -13.47 6.64
N THR A 390 -7.96 -14.08 7.04
CA THR A 390 -7.87 -14.99 8.21
C THR A 390 -7.25 -14.31 9.43
N VAL A 391 -6.62 -13.16 9.28
CA VAL A 391 -6.06 -12.36 10.38
C VAL A 391 -7.14 -11.88 11.34
N PRO A 392 -6.79 -11.48 12.58
CA PRO A 392 -7.71 -10.81 13.47
C PRO A 392 -8.37 -9.58 12.82
N LYS A 393 -9.68 -9.49 12.89
CA LYS A 393 -10.49 -8.38 12.36
C LYS A 393 -11.34 -7.77 13.46
N ILE A 394 -11.07 -6.50 13.76
CA ILE A 394 -11.80 -5.74 14.78
C ILE A 394 -12.46 -4.56 14.08
N THR A 395 -13.75 -4.38 14.31
CA THR A 395 -14.55 -3.33 13.68
C THR A 395 -15.19 -2.44 14.75
N VAL A 396 -15.11 -1.13 14.56
CA VAL A 396 -15.78 -0.14 15.38
C VAL A 396 -16.67 0.71 14.49
N ILE A 397 -17.98 0.60 14.68
CA ILE A 397 -18.97 1.39 13.95
C ILE A 397 -19.18 2.69 14.73
N THR A 398 -18.74 3.80 14.16
CA THR A 398 -18.75 5.11 14.82
C THR A 398 -20.06 5.86 14.58
N ARG A 399 -20.66 5.75 13.41
CA ARG A 399 -21.94 6.40 13.10
C ARG A 399 -22.76 5.59 12.10
N LYS A 400 -22.70 5.85 10.81
CA LYS A 400 -23.52 5.17 9.78
C LYS A 400 -22.90 3.84 9.36
N ALA A 401 -23.75 2.84 9.18
CA ALA A 401 -23.39 1.57 8.55
C ALA A 401 -24.62 1.06 7.80
N TYR A 402 -24.78 1.46 6.52
CA TYR A 402 -26.00 1.24 5.76
C TYR A 402 -25.82 0.26 4.60
N GLY A 403 -26.82 -0.59 4.42
CA GLY A 403 -26.96 -1.48 3.27
C GLY A 403 -25.79 -2.43 3.10
N GLY A 404 -25.46 -2.76 1.85
CA GLY A 404 -24.34 -3.65 1.52
C GLY A 404 -22.97 -3.11 1.97
N ALA A 405 -22.83 -1.80 2.17
CA ALA A 405 -21.59 -1.23 2.70
C ALA A 405 -21.36 -1.59 4.18
N TYR A 406 -22.44 -1.75 4.97
CA TYR A 406 -22.35 -2.35 6.30
C TYR A 406 -21.71 -3.74 6.26
N ASP A 407 -22.18 -4.58 5.34
CA ASP A 407 -21.63 -5.93 5.20
C ASP A 407 -20.15 -5.89 4.82
N VAL A 408 -19.80 -5.08 3.81
CA VAL A 408 -18.46 -5.02 3.21
C VAL A 408 -17.41 -4.49 4.18
N MET A 409 -17.75 -3.54 5.04
CA MET A 409 -16.81 -2.94 6.00
C MET A 409 -16.57 -3.82 7.23
N ALA A 410 -16.10 -5.03 7.00
CA ALA A 410 -15.69 -6.01 8.03
C ALA A 410 -16.80 -6.35 9.04
N SER A 411 -18.03 -6.57 8.55
CA SER A 411 -19.13 -6.98 9.41
C SER A 411 -18.89 -8.32 10.10
N LYS A 412 -19.64 -8.59 11.15
CA LYS A 412 -19.68 -9.90 11.83
C LYS A 412 -19.96 -11.04 10.86
N HIS A 413 -20.80 -10.78 9.86
CA HIS A 413 -21.22 -11.77 8.86
C HIS A 413 -20.09 -12.15 7.88
N LEU A 414 -19.12 -11.25 7.66
CA LEU A 414 -17.92 -11.51 6.87
C LEU A 414 -16.73 -11.95 7.75
N ARG A 415 -17.00 -12.75 8.77
CA ARG A 415 -15.98 -13.32 9.66
C ARG A 415 -15.24 -12.25 10.49
N GLY A 416 -15.89 -11.11 10.80
CA GLY A 416 -15.38 -10.14 11.77
C GLY A 416 -15.31 -10.76 13.17
N ASP A 417 -14.15 -10.73 13.83
CA ASP A 417 -13.96 -11.39 15.11
C ASP A 417 -14.62 -10.60 16.24
N VAL A 418 -14.39 -9.29 16.29
CA VAL A 418 -14.99 -8.40 17.28
C VAL A 418 -15.57 -7.18 16.58
N ASN A 419 -16.87 -6.98 16.72
CA ASN A 419 -17.60 -5.86 16.16
C ASN A 419 -18.21 -5.03 17.28
N LEU A 420 -17.79 -3.78 17.40
CA LEU A 420 -18.21 -2.82 18.42
C LEU A 420 -18.94 -1.66 17.75
N ALA A 421 -19.85 -1.04 18.47
CA ALA A 421 -20.52 0.16 17.99
C ALA A 421 -20.50 1.27 19.07
N TRP A 422 -20.46 2.52 18.63
CA TRP A 422 -20.71 3.65 19.52
C TRP A 422 -22.22 3.83 19.75
N PRO A 423 -22.65 4.50 20.83
CA PRO A 423 -24.07 4.53 21.21
C PRO A 423 -24.99 5.18 20.18
N HIS A 424 -24.48 6.11 19.38
CA HIS A 424 -25.23 6.80 18.33
C HIS A 424 -25.03 6.21 16.93
N ALA A 425 -24.45 5.00 16.85
CA ALA A 425 -24.31 4.31 15.57
C ALA A 425 -25.69 3.93 14.98
N GLU A 426 -25.81 4.06 13.67
CA GLU A 426 -27.00 3.71 12.92
C GLU A 426 -26.68 2.52 12.00
N ILE A 427 -27.18 1.34 12.32
CA ILE A 427 -26.98 0.11 11.56
C ILE A 427 -28.30 -0.27 10.92
N ALA A 428 -28.45 -0.11 9.62
CA ALA A 428 -29.72 -0.28 8.93
C ALA A 428 -29.55 -0.60 7.43
N VAL A 429 -30.63 -1.03 6.79
CA VAL A 429 -30.65 -1.27 5.34
C VAL A 429 -30.39 0.02 4.56
N MET A 430 -30.91 1.15 5.05
CA MET A 430 -30.73 2.48 4.48
C MET A 430 -31.02 3.55 5.53
N GLY A 431 -30.68 4.80 5.23
CA GLY A 431 -31.02 5.93 6.09
C GLY A 431 -32.54 6.07 6.29
N ALA A 432 -32.95 6.48 7.49
CA ALA A 432 -34.36 6.50 7.89
C ALA A 432 -35.26 7.30 6.94
N LYS A 433 -34.79 8.45 6.45
CA LYS A 433 -35.54 9.28 5.50
C LYS A 433 -35.89 8.48 4.21
N GLY A 434 -34.91 7.86 3.59
CA GLY A 434 -35.14 7.07 2.38
C GLY A 434 -36.04 5.86 2.61
N ALA A 435 -35.85 5.17 3.76
CA ALA A 435 -36.67 4.04 4.14
C ALA A 435 -38.17 4.45 4.29
N VAL A 436 -38.42 5.57 4.97
CA VAL A 436 -39.77 6.08 5.21
C VAL A 436 -40.43 6.53 3.91
N GLU A 437 -39.74 7.19 3.01
CA GLU A 437 -40.26 7.58 1.70
C GLU A 437 -40.68 6.39 0.84
N ILE A 438 -40.04 5.22 1.03
CA ILE A 438 -40.40 3.99 0.33
C ILE A 438 -41.58 3.27 1.01
N ILE A 439 -41.52 3.10 2.32
CA ILE A 439 -42.51 2.32 3.09
C ILE A 439 -43.84 3.08 3.16
N PHE A 440 -43.81 4.40 3.34
CA PHE A 440 -44.97 5.25 3.52
C PHE A 440 -45.19 6.19 2.35
N ARG A 441 -45.18 5.66 1.13
CA ARG A 441 -45.40 6.44 -0.11
C ARG A 441 -46.67 7.28 -0.10
N GLU A 442 -47.69 6.83 0.62
CA GLU A 442 -48.99 7.46 0.76
C GLU A 442 -48.88 8.80 1.51
N ASP A 443 -47.93 8.90 2.45
CA ASP A 443 -47.74 10.13 3.27
C ASP A 443 -46.79 11.13 2.61
N LYS A 444 -46.39 10.94 1.36
CA LYS A 444 -45.36 11.75 0.63
C LYS A 444 -45.65 13.25 0.64
N ASN A 445 -46.93 13.62 0.67
CA ASN A 445 -47.35 15.03 0.65
C ASN A 445 -47.56 15.62 2.04
N ASP A 446 -47.27 14.89 3.11
CA ASP A 446 -47.42 15.35 4.51
C ASP A 446 -46.07 15.35 5.24
N PRO A 447 -45.31 16.46 5.21
CA PRO A 447 -43.99 16.55 5.83
C PRO A 447 -43.99 16.23 7.34
N ALA A 448 -45.08 16.57 8.04
CA ALA A 448 -45.17 16.34 9.47
C ALA A 448 -45.30 14.84 9.78
N LYS A 449 -46.11 14.11 9.03
CA LYS A 449 -46.22 12.66 9.14
C LYS A 449 -44.92 11.97 8.75
N LEU A 450 -44.24 12.38 7.68
CA LEU A 450 -42.95 11.84 7.27
C LEU A 450 -41.90 12.01 8.37
N ALA A 451 -41.84 13.19 9.00
CA ALA A 451 -40.92 13.43 10.12
C ALA A 451 -41.21 12.52 11.33
N ALA A 452 -42.49 12.33 11.65
CA ALA A 452 -42.87 11.40 12.73
C ALA A 452 -42.53 9.94 12.42
N ARG A 453 -42.75 9.50 11.17
CA ARG A 453 -42.35 8.16 10.68
C ARG A 453 -40.82 7.97 10.66
N GLU A 454 -40.09 9.02 10.30
CA GLU A 454 -38.62 8.98 10.35
C GLU A 454 -38.11 8.79 11.78
N ALA A 455 -38.65 9.53 12.72
CA ALA A 455 -38.32 9.39 14.15
C ALA A 455 -38.66 7.98 14.67
N GLU A 456 -39.84 7.45 14.33
CA GLU A 456 -40.26 6.09 14.67
C GLU A 456 -39.30 5.04 14.06
N TYR A 457 -38.94 5.19 12.78
CA TYR A 457 -38.03 4.28 12.10
C TYR A 457 -36.64 4.28 12.73
N LYS A 458 -36.10 5.47 13.05
CA LYS A 458 -34.81 5.59 13.75
C LYS A 458 -34.82 4.89 15.09
N ALA A 459 -35.83 5.15 15.91
CA ALA A 459 -35.96 4.53 17.21
C ALA A 459 -36.06 3.01 17.13
N ARG A 460 -36.72 2.49 16.09
CA ARG A 460 -37.02 1.06 15.96
C ARG A 460 -35.93 0.27 15.23
N PHE A 461 -35.25 0.84 14.25
CA PHE A 461 -34.39 0.10 13.34
C PHE A 461 -32.97 0.68 13.18
N ALA A 462 -32.79 1.99 13.27
CA ALA A 462 -31.53 2.65 12.97
C ALA A 462 -30.79 3.03 14.27
N ASN A 463 -30.45 2.02 15.06
CA ASN A 463 -29.67 2.19 16.30
C ASN A 463 -28.83 0.92 16.54
N PRO A 464 -27.78 0.98 17.40
CA PRO A 464 -26.89 -0.15 17.59
C PRO A 464 -27.53 -1.29 18.41
N PHE A 465 -28.56 -1.01 19.22
CA PHE A 465 -29.15 -1.99 20.13
C PHE A 465 -29.95 -3.05 19.38
N VAL A 466 -30.52 -2.71 18.24
CA VAL A 466 -31.21 -3.69 17.37
C VAL A 466 -30.22 -4.74 16.83
N ALA A 467 -29.05 -4.29 16.39
CA ALA A 467 -27.97 -5.17 15.96
C ALA A 467 -27.39 -5.97 17.13
N GLY A 468 -27.23 -5.32 18.30
CA GLY A 468 -26.80 -5.96 19.54
C GLY A 468 -27.74 -7.08 19.99
N ALA A 469 -29.04 -6.84 19.97
CA ALA A 469 -30.06 -7.85 20.34
C ALA A 469 -30.03 -9.08 19.43
N ARG A 470 -29.48 -8.97 18.21
CA ARG A 470 -29.31 -10.07 17.25
C ARG A 470 -27.92 -10.71 17.31
N GLY A 471 -26.99 -10.19 18.12
CA GLY A 471 -25.60 -10.65 18.13
C GLY A 471 -24.80 -10.26 16.88
N PHE A 472 -25.24 -9.23 16.13
CA PHE A 472 -24.52 -8.73 14.95
C PHE A 472 -23.38 -7.78 15.30
N ILE A 473 -23.40 -7.26 16.52
CA ILE A 473 -22.29 -6.60 17.20
C ILE A 473 -22.10 -7.23 18.57
N ASP A 474 -20.88 -7.21 19.07
CA ASP A 474 -20.53 -7.84 20.34
C ASP A 474 -20.81 -6.93 21.53
N ASP A 475 -20.71 -5.60 21.34
CA ASP A 475 -21.01 -4.63 22.40
C ASP A 475 -21.25 -3.22 21.84
N VAL A 476 -21.93 -2.40 22.64
CA VAL A 476 -22.04 -0.95 22.45
C VAL A 476 -21.14 -0.30 23.49
N ILE A 477 -20.11 0.43 23.04
CA ILE A 477 -19.05 0.96 23.89
C ILE A 477 -19.08 2.49 23.94
N GLN A 478 -18.60 3.06 25.04
CA GLN A 478 -18.36 4.51 25.10
C GLN A 478 -17.19 4.88 24.17
N PRO A 479 -17.25 6.00 23.41
CA PRO A 479 -16.23 6.35 22.46
C PRO A 479 -14.81 6.44 23.07
N HIS A 480 -14.66 6.99 24.26
CA HIS A 480 -13.37 7.11 24.94
C HIS A 480 -12.74 5.76 25.34
N GLU A 481 -13.49 4.65 25.33
CA GLU A 481 -12.97 3.31 25.63
C GLU A 481 -12.43 2.58 24.37
N THR A 482 -12.53 3.17 23.20
CA THR A 482 -12.22 2.53 21.92
C THR A 482 -10.83 1.89 21.92
N ARG A 483 -9.78 2.61 22.34
CA ARG A 483 -8.41 2.08 22.43
C ARG A 483 -8.34 0.82 23.29
N LYS A 484 -8.83 0.90 24.52
CA LYS A 484 -8.83 -0.20 25.50
C LYS A 484 -9.50 -1.44 24.94
N ARG A 485 -10.65 -1.26 24.29
CA ARG A 485 -11.42 -2.38 23.73
C ARG A 485 -10.69 -3.03 22.54
N ILE A 486 -10.06 -2.25 21.67
CA ILE A 486 -9.27 -2.76 20.56
C ILE A 486 -8.04 -3.52 21.08
N CYS A 487 -7.24 -2.95 21.98
CA CYS A 487 -6.06 -3.60 22.53
C CYS A 487 -6.40 -4.93 23.22
N ARG A 488 -7.47 -4.98 24.02
CA ARG A 488 -7.92 -6.21 24.67
C ARG A 488 -8.40 -7.27 23.67
N SER A 489 -9.09 -6.84 22.62
CA SER A 489 -9.54 -7.73 21.55
C SER A 489 -8.36 -8.31 20.78
N LEU A 490 -7.34 -7.51 20.46
CA LEU A 490 -6.10 -7.97 19.82
C LEU A 490 -5.37 -8.98 20.70
N GLN A 491 -5.28 -8.72 22.02
CA GLN A 491 -4.67 -9.64 22.97
C GLN A 491 -5.41 -10.99 23.03
N MET A 492 -6.75 -10.95 23.06
CA MET A 492 -7.57 -12.16 23.03
C MET A 492 -7.39 -12.95 21.73
N LEU A 493 -7.27 -12.24 20.59
CA LEU A 493 -7.10 -12.84 19.27
C LEU A 493 -5.65 -13.20 18.91
N LYS A 494 -4.69 -13.02 19.82
CA LYS A 494 -3.25 -13.21 19.59
C LYS A 494 -2.91 -14.55 18.94
N ASN A 495 -3.63 -15.60 19.32
CA ASN A 495 -3.43 -16.96 18.84
C ASN A 495 -4.52 -17.43 17.87
N LYS A 496 -5.27 -16.49 17.28
CA LYS A 496 -6.28 -16.84 16.27
C LYS A 496 -5.65 -17.67 15.16
N GLN A 497 -6.27 -18.81 14.86
CA GLN A 497 -5.95 -19.65 13.70
C GLN A 497 -7.26 -19.87 12.92
N LEU A 498 -7.22 -19.58 11.65
CA LEU A 498 -8.35 -19.78 10.75
C LEU A 498 -7.79 -20.15 9.37
N GLU A 499 -8.25 -21.26 8.83
CA GLU A 499 -7.86 -21.74 7.52
C GLU A 499 -9.04 -21.63 6.55
N ASN A 500 -8.73 -21.24 5.31
CA ASN A 500 -9.68 -21.29 4.22
C ASN A 500 -9.71 -22.72 3.63
N PRO A 501 -10.82 -23.13 2.98
CA PRO A 501 -10.83 -24.37 2.22
C PRO A 501 -9.66 -24.42 1.24
N TRP A 502 -9.07 -25.62 1.07
CA TRP A 502 -7.96 -25.79 0.17
C TRP A 502 -8.30 -25.35 -1.27
N ARG A 503 -7.38 -24.59 -1.87
CA ARG A 503 -7.46 -24.14 -3.27
C ARG A 503 -6.08 -23.74 -3.76
N LYS A 504 -5.82 -23.79 -5.07
CA LYS A 504 -4.55 -23.30 -5.64
C LYS A 504 -4.38 -21.80 -5.38
N HIS A 505 -5.42 -21.03 -5.61
CA HIS A 505 -5.56 -19.59 -5.32
C HIS A 505 -7.03 -19.20 -5.33
N GLY A 506 -7.35 -18.03 -4.77
CA GLY A 506 -8.69 -17.46 -4.90
C GLY A 506 -8.93 -16.90 -6.30
N ASN A 507 -10.18 -16.90 -6.75
CA ASN A 507 -10.58 -16.22 -7.98
C ASN A 507 -11.32 -14.92 -7.61
N ILE A 508 -10.54 -13.94 -7.13
CA ILE A 508 -11.06 -12.62 -6.81
C ILE A 508 -11.57 -11.93 -8.09
N PRO A 509 -12.70 -11.20 -8.06
CA PRO A 509 -13.16 -10.45 -9.22
C PRO A 509 -12.15 -9.35 -9.59
N LEU A 510 -11.40 -9.55 -10.67
CA LEU A 510 -10.32 -8.65 -11.13
C LEU A 510 -10.87 -7.53 -12.04
#